data_34af630aeb06380381ff5197d46635c8
#
_entry.id   34af630aeb06380381ff5197d46635c8
#
_cell.length_a   1.000
_cell.length_b   1.000
_cell.length_c   1.000
_cell.angle_alpha   90.00
_cell.angle_beta   90.00
_cell.angle_gamma   90.00
#
_symmetry.space_group_name_H-M   'P 1'
#
loop_
_entity.id
_entity.type
_entity.pdbx_description
1 polymer ?
#
loop_
_entity_poly.entity_id
_entity_poly.type
_entity_poly.pdbx_seq_one_letter_code
_entity_poly.pdbx_strand_id
1 'polypeptide(L)'
;MFSVGLDMTSCQRMEAAARRPRFFERVFGPEEQALLWKRGYPQEGGARWVETAAASFCAKEAFGKLFGTGVRGFRLSEVELLREESGRPFLRLHGAAAEMAKGWEF
;
A
#
# COMPACT_ATOMS: atom_id res chain seq x y z
N MET A 1 -8.84 17.87 1.64
CA MET A 1 -7.87 17.46 0.63
C MET A 1 -6.95 16.39 1.19
N PHE A 2 -6.69 15.43 0.39
CA PHE A 2 -5.75 14.38 0.78
C PHE A 2 -4.31 14.91 0.70
N SER A 3 -3.62 14.88 1.81
CA SER A 3 -2.24 15.31 1.83
C SER A 3 -1.36 14.18 1.31
N VAL A 4 -0.54 14.47 0.33
CA VAL A 4 0.41 13.49 -0.17
C VAL A 4 1.71 13.50 0.62
N GLY A 5 1.87 14.48 1.49
CA GLY A 5 3.03 14.54 2.35
C GLY A 5 2.86 13.60 3.52
N LEU A 6 3.79 12.68 3.67
CA LEU A 6 3.83 11.78 4.83
C LEU A 6 4.81 12.37 5.82
N ASP A 7 4.38 12.52 7.06
CA ASP A 7 5.28 13.04 8.06
C ASP A 7 6.34 12.00 8.45
N MET A 8 7.39 12.47 9.07
CA MET A 8 8.51 11.62 9.48
C MET A 8 8.06 10.50 10.42
N THR A 9 7.09 10.81 11.29
CA THR A 9 6.57 9.84 12.25
C THR A 9 5.87 8.68 11.56
N SER A 10 5.06 8.99 10.54
CA SER A 10 4.36 7.96 9.76
C SER A 10 5.35 7.06 9.02
N CYS A 11 6.39 7.65 8.45
CA CYS A 11 7.42 6.88 7.75
C CYS A 11 8.20 6.00 8.72
N GLN A 12 8.53 6.50 9.91
CA GLN A 12 9.23 5.71 10.91
C GLN A 12 8.39 4.53 11.39
N ARG A 13 7.09 4.75 11.59
CA ARG A 13 6.17 3.68 11.98
C ARG A 13 6.08 2.63 10.90
N MET A 14 5.99 3.07 9.65
CA MET A 14 5.91 2.13 8.52
C MET A 14 7.17 1.33 8.38
N GLU A 15 8.34 1.96 8.53
CA GLU A 15 9.61 1.26 8.46
C GLU A 15 9.67 0.16 9.52
N ALA A 16 9.34 0.49 10.76
CA ALA A 16 9.36 -0.48 11.85
C ALA A 16 8.37 -1.63 11.62
N ALA A 17 7.16 -1.30 11.18
CA ALA A 17 6.12 -2.29 10.95
C ALA A 17 6.49 -3.23 9.79
N ALA A 18 6.97 -2.66 8.69
CA ALA A 18 7.26 -3.44 7.49
C ALA A 18 8.46 -4.37 7.66
N ARG A 19 9.27 -4.16 8.68
CA ARG A 19 10.37 -5.07 8.99
C ARG A 19 9.90 -6.37 9.62
N ARG A 20 8.66 -6.42 10.09
CA ARG A 20 8.07 -7.67 10.60
C ARG A 20 7.58 -8.48 9.39
N PRO A 21 8.08 -9.70 9.20
CA PRO A 21 7.71 -10.49 8.01
C PRO A 21 6.21 -10.69 7.87
N ARG A 22 5.51 -10.94 8.96
CA ARG A 22 4.06 -11.15 8.90
C ARG A 22 3.32 -9.91 8.45
N PHE A 23 3.71 -8.74 8.94
CA PHE A 23 3.10 -7.49 8.52
C PHE A 23 3.33 -7.28 7.02
N PHE A 24 4.56 -7.45 6.58
CA PHE A 24 4.93 -7.25 5.18
C PHE A 24 4.09 -8.15 4.26
N GLU A 25 3.98 -9.43 4.62
CA GLU A 25 3.24 -10.38 3.81
C GLU A 25 1.73 -10.14 3.82
N ARG A 26 1.19 -9.70 4.95
CA ARG A 26 -0.24 -9.47 5.08
C ARG A 26 -0.72 -8.19 4.42
N VAL A 27 0.12 -7.18 4.42
CA VAL A 27 -0.28 -5.84 3.99
C VAL A 27 0.01 -5.62 2.52
N PHE A 28 1.13 -6.12 2.03
CA PHE A 28 1.55 -5.86 0.66
C PHE A 28 1.33 -7.08 -0.21
N GLY A 29 0.66 -6.87 -1.36
CA GLY A 29 0.47 -7.92 -2.34
C GLY A 29 1.78 -8.26 -3.04
N PRO A 30 1.81 -9.35 -3.82
CA PRO A 30 3.06 -9.83 -4.41
C PRO A 30 3.75 -8.83 -5.33
N GLU A 31 3.00 -8.09 -6.11
CA GLU A 31 3.61 -7.09 -7.00
C GLU A 31 4.07 -5.85 -6.23
N GLU A 32 3.35 -5.49 -5.15
CA GLU A 32 3.81 -4.43 -4.25
C GLU A 32 5.10 -4.83 -3.56
N GLN A 33 5.19 -6.09 -3.12
CA GLN A 33 6.41 -6.59 -2.49
C GLN A 33 7.59 -6.49 -3.46
N ALA A 34 7.37 -6.89 -4.71
CA ALA A 34 8.41 -6.79 -5.74
C ALA A 34 8.85 -5.34 -5.95
N LEU A 35 7.90 -4.40 -5.95
CA LEU A 35 8.21 -2.99 -6.10
C LEU A 35 9.04 -2.48 -4.91
N LEU A 36 8.68 -2.89 -3.69
CA LEU A 36 9.42 -2.49 -2.49
C LEU A 36 10.84 -3.04 -2.50
N TRP A 37 11.02 -4.31 -2.91
CA TRP A 37 12.35 -4.90 -3.09
C TRP A 37 13.17 -4.08 -4.08
N LYS A 38 12.58 -3.71 -5.18
CA LYS A 38 13.24 -2.92 -6.21
C LYS A 38 13.67 -1.55 -5.69
N ARG A 39 12.92 -1.00 -4.72
CA ARG A 39 13.19 0.32 -4.16
C ARG A 39 14.05 0.30 -2.90
N GLY A 40 14.60 -0.85 -2.58
CA GLY A 40 15.60 -0.97 -1.53
C GLY A 40 15.18 -1.68 -0.25
N TYR A 41 13.92 -2.13 -0.16
CA TYR A 41 13.50 -2.95 0.98
C TYR A 41 14.39 -4.20 1.02
N PRO A 42 14.82 -4.70 2.17
CA PRO A 42 14.49 -4.23 3.52
C PRO A 42 15.59 -3.37 4.16
N GLN A 43 16.38 -2.69 3.39
CA GLN A 43 17.51 -1.94 3.92
C GLN A 43 17.08 -0.83 4.86
N GLU A 44 17.78 -0.73 5.96
CA GLU A 44 17.52 0.29 6.94
C GLU A 44 17.89 1.67 6.40
N GLY A 45 17.04 2.66 6.67
CA GLY A 45 17.27 4.01 6.21
C GLY A 45 17.00 4.23 4.72
N GLY A 46 16.46 3.24 4.03
CA GLY A 46 16.11 3.36 2.62
C GLY A 46 14.83 4.18 2.44
N ALA A 47 14.96 5.48 2.23
CA ALA A 47 13.81 6.37 2.17
C ALA A 47 12.81 6.00 1.08
N ARG A 48 13.29 5.56 -0.09
CA ARG A 48 12.39 5.27 -1.21
C ARG A 48 11.40 4.15 -0.93
N TRP A 49 11.87 3.05 -0.35
CA TRP A 49 10.95 1.96 -0.07
C TRP A 49 10.00 2.30 1.06
N VAL A 50 10.48 3.06 2.06
CA VAL A 50 9.64 3.44 3.20
C VAL A 50 8.51 4.36 2.75
N GLU A 51 8.82 5.36 1.94
CA GLU A 51 7.80 6.25 1.39
C GLU A 51 6.80 5.50 0.53
N THR A 52 7.29 4.58 -0.28
CA THR A 52 6.42 3.75 -1.14
C THR A 52 5.49 2.89 -0.30
N ALA A 53 6.02 2.26 0.75
CA ALA A 53 5.22 1.42 1.64
C ALA A 53 4.16 2.25 2.37
N ALA A 54 4.53 3.43 2.84
CA ALA A 54 3.59 4.29 3.53
C ALA A 54 2.48 4.79 2.61
N ALA A 55 2.82 5.16 1.37
CA ALA A 55 1.82 5.57 0.40
C ALA A 55 0.86 4.42 0.06
N SER A 56 1.41 3.22 -0.07
CA SER A 56 0.60 2.02 -0.32
C SER A 56 -0.38 1.78 0.83
N PHE A 57 0.08 1.89 2.06
CA PHE A 57 -0.78 1.69 3.22
C PHE A 57 -1.90 2.73 3.27
N CYS A 58 -1.57 3.99 2.99
CA CYS A 58 -2.58 5.06 2.92
C CYS A 58 -3.63 4.77 1.86
N ALA A 59 -3.23 4.25 0.71
CA ALA A 59 -4.17 3.90 -0.36
C ALA A 59 -5.13 2.80 0.09
N LYS A 60 -4.63 1.82 0.83
CA LYS A 60 -5.46 0.73 1.35
C LYS A 60 -6.49 1.25 2.36
N GLU A 61 -6.06 2.16 3.24
CA GLU A 61 -6.97 2.77 4.19
C GLU A 61 -8.03 3.63 3.48
N ALA A 62 -7.61 4.40 2.47
CA ALA A 62 -8.53 5.21 1.70
C ALA A 62 -9.56 4.36 0.97
N PHE A 63 -9.14 3.22 0.43
CA PHE A 63 -10.06 2.27 -0.20
C PHE A 63 -11.13 1.81 0.79
N GLY A 64 -10.72 1.41 1.99
CA GLY A 64 -11.67 0.98 3.01
C GLY A 64 -12.65 2.09 3.41
N LYS A 65 -12.17 3.32 3.51
CA LYS A 65 -13.02 4.45 3.83
C LYS A 65 -14.04 4.73 2.72
N LEU A 66 -13.61 4.60 1.47
CA LEU A 66 -14.48 4.82 0.32
C LEU A 66 -15.71 3.92 0.36
N PHE A 67 -15.53 2.68 0.77
CA PHE A 67 -16.62 1.71 0.84
C PHE A 67 -17.29 1.63 2.21
N GLY A 68 -16.86 2.48 3.15
CA GLY A 68 -17.46 2.55 4.47
C GLY A 68 -17.16 1.38 5.39
N THR A 69 -16.23 0.51 5.00
CA THR A 69 -15.90 -0.69 5.76
C THR A 69 -14.64 -0.54 6.62
N GLY A 70 -13.89 0.55 6.42
CA GLY A 70 -12.56 0.63 6.96
C GLY A 70 -11.71 -0.49 6.34
N VAL A 71 -10.88 -1.13 7.15
CA VAL A 71 -10.07 -2.24 6.65
C VAL A 71 -10.74 -3.60 6.83
N ARG A 72 -12.04 -3.60 6.97
CA ARG A 72 -12.83 -4.83 7.10
C ARG A 72 -13.43 -5.22 5.75
N GLY A 73 -13.66 -6.51 5.57
CA GLY A 73 -14.31 -7.01 4.38
C GLY A 73 -13.37 -7.30 3.22
N PHE A 74 -12.11 -6.95 3.34
CA PHE A 74 -11.09 -7.28 2.36
C PHE A 74 -9.74 -7.41 3.04
N ARG A 75 -8.79 -8.03 2.35
CA ARG A 75 -7.42 -8.11 2.84
C ARG A 75 -6.64 -6.92 2.30
N LEU A 76 -5.78 -6.34 3.12
CA LEU A 76 -4.98 -5.19 2.69
C LEU A 76 -4.13 -5.52 1.45
N SER A 77 -3.62 -6.75 1.38
CA SER A 77 -2.84 -7.20 0.22
C SER A 77 -3.64 -7.30 -1.07
N GLU A 78 -4.97 -7.24 -0.98
CA GLU A 78 -5.83 -7.27 -2.18
C GLU A 78 -5.94 -5.91 -2.87
N VAL A 79 -5.45 -4.86 -2.23
CA VAL A 79 -5.44 -3.51 -2.80
C VAL A 79 -3.99 -3.12 -3.01
N GLU A 80 -3.46 -3.38 -4.19
CA GLU A 80 -2.06 -3.08 -4.47
C GLU A 80 -1.91 -1.71 -5.12
N LEU A 81 -1.04 -0.88 -4.56
CA LEU A 81 -0.66 0.39 -5.18
C LEU A 81 0.61 0.15 -5.99
N LEU A 82 0.50 0.25 -7.28
CA LEU A 82 1.58 -0.02 -8.20
C LEU A 82 1.91 1.21 -9.04
N ARG A 83 2.92 1.10 -9.89
CA ARG A 83 3.34 2.20 -10.75
C ARG A 83 3.47 1.72 -12.19
N GLU A 84 2.99 2.53 -13.13
CA GLU A 84 3.27 2.33 -14.54
C GLU A 84 4.72 2.71 -14.83
N GLU A 85 5.21 2.39 -16.02
CA GLU A 85 6.56 2.77 -16.43
C GLU A 85 6.80 4.27 -16.31
N SER A 86 5.78 5.06 -16.59
CA SER A 86 5.85 6.53 -16.46
C SER A 86 5.98 7.00 -15.02
N GLY A 87 5.79 6.10 -14.05
CA GLY A 87 5.75 6.45 -12.63
C GLY A 87 4.35 6.75 -12.12
N ARG A 88 3.36 6.76 -13.00
CA ARG A 88 1.98 7.04 -12.63
C ARG A 88 1.44 5.93 -11.71
N PRO A 89 0.85 6.28 -10.55
CA PRO A 89 0.29 5.28 -9.64
C PRO A 89 -1.05 4.74 -10.16
N PHE A 90 -1.29 3.47 -9.85
CA PHE A 90 -2.60 2.87 -10.10
C PHE A 90 -2.85 1.77 -9.06
N LEU A 91 -4.12 1.44 -8.89
CA LEU A 91 -4.52 0.37 -7.99
C LEU A 91 -4.82 -0.90 -8.78
N ARG A 92 -4.33 -2.02 -8.28
CA ARG A 92 -4.71 -3.34 -8.79
C ARG A 92 -5.45 -4.06 -7.67
N LEU A 93 -6.68 -4.47 -7.95
CA LEU A 93 -7.55 -5.07 -6.95
C LEU A 93 -7.68 -6.57 -7.18
N HIS A 94 -7.76 -7.30 -6.07
CA HIS A 94 -7.90 -8.76 -6.10
C HIS A 94 -8.99 -9.20 -5.12
N GLY A 95 -9.50 -10.40 -5.31
CA GLY A 95 -10.37 -11.05 -4.34
C GLY A 95 -11.56 -10.21 -3.90
N ALA A 96 -11.75 -10.13 -2.60
CA ALA A 96 -12.87 -9.39 -2.03
C ALA A 96 -12.83 -7.90 -2.37
N ALA A 97 -11.63 -7.31 -2.44
CA ALA A 97 -11.52 -5.90 -2.80
C ALA A 97 -12.01 -5.65 -4.23
N ALA A 98 -11.68 -6.55 -5.15
CA ALA A 98 -12.14 -6.44 -6.53
C ALA A 98 -13.67 -6.54 -6.61
N GLU A 99 -14.25 -7.43 -5.81
CA GLU A 99 -15.72 -7.57 -5.77
C GLU A 99 -16.39 -6.33 -5.21
N MET A 100 -15.82 -5.75 -4.15
CA MET A 100 -16.37 -4.53 -3.56
C MET A 100 -16.36 -3.37 -4.55
N ALA A 101 -15.35 -3.31 -5.39
CA ALA A 101 -15.17 -2.22 -6.35
C ALA A 101 -15.83 -2.48 -7.70
N LYS A 102 -16.59 -3.54 -7.82
CA LYS A 102 -17.20 -3.93 -9.09
C LYS A 102 -18.12 -2.82 -9.59
N GLY A 103 -17.84 -2.35 -10.80
CA GLY A 103 -18.58 -1.24 -11.38
C GLY A 103 -18.01 0.15 -11.10
N TRP A 104 -16.98 0.23 -10.27
CA TRP A 104 -16.28 1.49 -9.98
C TRP A 104 -15.03 1.61 -10.86
N GLU A 105 -14.65 2.84 -11.18
CA GLU A 105 -13.38 3.11 -11.87
C GLU A 105 -12.38 3.71 -10.88
N PHE A 106 -11.16 3.26 -10.99
CA PHE A 106 -10.08 3.76 -10.15
C PHE A 106 -8.88 4.20 -10.96
#